data_adef8cddea5b34ab8bf022e7d2fb84c5
#
_entry.id   adef8cddea5b34ab8bf022e7d2fb84c5
#
_cell.length_a   1.000
_cell.length_b   1.000
_cell.length_c   1.000
_cell.angle_alpha   90.00
_cell.angle_beta   90.00
_cell.angle_gamma   90.00
#
_symmetry.space_group_name_H-M   'P 1'
#
loop_
_entity.id
_entity.type
_entity.pdbx_description
1 polymer ?
#
loop_
_entity_poly.entity_id
_entity_poly.type
_entity_poly.pdbx_seq_one_letter_code
_entity_poly.pdbx_strand_id
1 'polypeptide(L)'
;MIEQEARARALGYPYPAPMADCIWVDGAAIPLDRRAPDAAQKALAAVGADPAARRTPILAIGSNRAPAQLARKFADFPKPCAIVVAKARLQDFDVVYGAGIAGYGAIGGATLAPCPGVEVEVWATWL
;
A
#
# COMPACT_ATOMS: atom_id res chain seq x y z
N MET A 1 12.52 -2.09 25.03
CA MET A 1 12.59 -2.53 23.63
C MET A 1 11.22 -2.63 22.97
N ILE A 2 10.33 -3.49 23.44
CA ILE A 2 8.97 -3.67 22.85
C ILE A 2 8.17 -2.37 22.85
N GLU A 3 8.20 -1.61 23.94
CA GLU A 3 7.51 -0.32 24.05
C GLU A 3 8.09 0.73 23.10
N GLN A 4 9.39 0.75 22.92
CA GLN A 4 10.06 1.68 22.00
C GLN A 4 9.73 1.36 20.55
N GLU A 5 9.68 0.09 20.17
CA GLU A 5 9.26 -0.36 18.82
C GLU A 5 7.78 -0.02 18.56
N ALA A 6 6.91 -0.28 19.53
CA ALA A 6 5.49 0.06 19.43
C ALA A 6 5.29 1.57 19.26
N ARG A 7 6.04 2.38 20.01
CA ARG A 7 6.01 3.84 19.90
C ARG A 7 6.51 4.32 18.54
N ALA A 8 7.63 3.78 18.07
CA ALA A 8 8.16 4.13 16.74
C ALA A 8 7.18 3.77 15.64
N ARG A 9 6.52 2.61 15.74
CA ARG A 9 5.48 2.18 14.80
C ARG A 9 4.28 3.13 14.81
N ALA A 10 3.82 3.54 15.97
CA ALA A 10 2.70 4.46 16.10
C ALA A 10 3.02 5.86 15.56
N LEU A 11 4.19 6.38 15.87
CA LEU A 11 4.64 7.71 15.44
C LEU A 11 5.03 7.76 13.96
N GLY A 12 5.45 6.64 13.39
CA GLY A 12 5.84 6.55 11.98
C GLY A 12 4.67 6.54 10.99
N TYR A 13 3.43 6.35 11.47
CA TYR A 13 2.25 6.36 10.60
C TYR A 13 2.13 7.68 9.83
N PRO A 14 1.81 7.67 8.52
CA PRO A 14 1.39 6.52 7.70
C PRO A 14 2.52 5.72 7.03
N TYR A 15 3.74 5.91 7.38
CA TYR A 15 4.95 5.33 6.81
C TYR A 15 5.23 5.79 5.36
N PRO A 16 6.49 5.78 4.90
CA PRO A 16 6.83 6.20 3.55
C PRO A 16 6.14 5.35 2.49
N ALA A 17 5.49 6.02 1.53
CA ALA A 17 4.97 5.38 0.32
C ALA A 17 6.13 4.93 -0.58
N PRO A 18 5.89 4.00 -1.54
CA PRO A 18 6.88 3.71 -2.56
C PRO A 18 7.22 4.95 -3.38
N MET A 19 8.42 5.00 -3.96
CA MET A 19 8.86 6.11 -4.82
C MET A 19 8.14 6.11 -6.17
N ALA A 20 7.63 4.96 -6.61
CA ALA A 20 6.93 4.76 -7.88
C ALA A 20 5.97 3.58 -7.76
N ASP A 21 5.15 3.37 -8.80
CA ASP A 21 4.44 2.11 -8.95
C ASP A 21 5.43 0.96 -8.81
N CYS A 22 5.04 -0.08 -8.11
CA CYS A 22 5.94 -1.20 -7.84
C CYS A 22 5.19 -2.52 -7.67
N ILE A 23 5.94 -3.60 -7.75
CA ILE A 23 5.54 -4.86 -7.12
C ILE A 23 6.28 -4.96 -5.79
N TRP A 24 5.52 -5.04 -4.71
CA TRP A 24 6.04 -5.46 -3.44
C TRP A 24 6.05 -7.00 -3.41
N VAL A 25 7.20 -7.60 -3.18
CA VAL A 25 7.34 -9.05 -3.09
C VAL A 25 8.27 -9.42 -1.94
N ASP A 26 7.74 -10.17 -0.98
CA ASP A 26 8.49 -10.73 0.15
C ASP A 26 9.43 -9.72 0.84
N GLY A 27 8.98 -8.47 0.98
CA GLY A 27 9.74 -7.40 1.64
C GLY A 27 10.49 -6.44 0.71
N ALA A 28 10.57 -6.74 -0.58
CA ALA A 28 11.23 -5.87 -1.57
C ALA A 28 10.22 -5.14 -2.44
N ALA A 29 10.47 -3.88 -2.75
CA ALA A 29 9.67 -3.10 -3.70
C ALA A 29 10.44 -3.01 -5.03
N ILE A 30 9.90 -3.60 -6.08
CA ILE A 30 10.48 -3.61 -7.42
C ILE A 30 9.74 -2.58 -8.26
N PRO A 31 10.39 -1.49 -8.72
CA PRO A 31 9.72 -0.46 -9.51
C PRO A 31 9.11 -1.01 -10.80
N LEU A 32 7.96 -0.45 -11.16
CA LEU A 32 7.28 -0.72 -12.43
C LEU A 32 7.26 0.54 -13.29
N ASP A 33 7.53 0.37 -14.58
CA ASP A 33 7.25 1.40 -15.58
C ASP A 33 5.81 1.22 -16.08
N ARG A 34 4.91 2.10 -15.63
CA ARG A 34 3.48 2.05 -16.04
C ARG A 34 3.29 2.26 -17.54
N ARG A 35 4.28 2.80 -18.25
CA ARG A 35 4.23 2.98 -19.71
C ARG A 35 4.55 1.69 -20.47
N ALA A 36 5.25 0.74 -19.84
CA ALA A 36 5.59 -0.52 -20.47
C ALA A 36 4.36 -1.44 -20.57
N PRO A 37 4.06 -2.01 -21.74
CA PRO A 37 2.96 -2.96 -21.86
C PRO A 37 3.15 -4.17 -20.95
N ASP A 38 2.09 -4.57 -20.26
CA ASP A 38 2.07 -5.75 -19.39
C ASP A 38 3.18 -5.77 -18.33
N ALA A 39 3.62 -4.59 -17.86
CA ALA A 39 4.72 -4.47 -16.91
C ALA A 39 4.46 -5.25 -15.61
N ALA A 40 3.25 -5.15 -15.07
CA ALA A 40 2.87 -5.86 -13.86
C ALA A 40 2.87 -7.38 -14.05
N GLN A 41 2.29 -7.87 -15.14
CA GLN A 41 2.23 -9.30 -15.47
C GLN A 41 3.63 -9.89 -15.67
N LYS A 42 4.49 -9.19 -16.39
CA LYS A 42 5.89 -9.62 -16.61
C LYS A 42 6.67 -9.67 -15.29
N ALA A 43 6.50 -8.66 -14.44
CA ALA A 43 7.19 -8.60 -13.16
C ALA A 43 6.67 -9.66 -12.18
N LEU A 44 5.37 -9.95 -12.17
CA LEU A 44 4.79 -11.05 -11.39
C LEU A 44 5.37 -12.40 -11.82
N ALA A 45 5.40 -12.65 -13.12
CA ALA A 45 6.00 -13.87 -13.66
C ALA A 45 7.49 -14.01 -13.29
N ALA A 46 8.24 -12.91 -13.34
CA ALA A 46 9.66 -12.91 -13.02
C ALA A 46 9.97 -13.26 -11.56
N VAL A 47 9.05 -13.00 -10.63
CA VAL A 47 9.21 -13.36 -9.21
C VAL A 47 8.51 -14.68 -8.84
N GLY A 48 8.01 -15.42 -9.83
CA GLY A 48 7.36 -16.72 -9.62
C GLY A 48 5.90 -16.62 -9.17
N ALA A 49 5.29 -15.46 -9.25
CA ALA A 49 3.85 -15.30 -9.00
C ALA A 49 3.06 -15.53 -10.28
N ASP A 50 1.82 -16.05 -10.14
CA ASP A 50 0.95 -16.26 -11.29
C ASP A 50 0.42 -14.92 -11.82
N PRO A 51 0.81 -14.51 -13.05
CA PRO A 51 0.33 -13.24 -13.62
C PRO A 51 -1.14 -13.27 -14.00
N ALA A 52 -1.75 -14.44 -14.14
CA ALA A 52 -3.15 -14.61 -14.46
C ALA A 52 -4.06 -14.76 -13.22
N ALA A 53 -3.50 -14.82 -12.04
CA ALA A 53 -4.27 -14.93 -10.80
C ALA A 53 -5.23 -13.74 -10.66
N ARG A 54 -6.45 -14.03 -10.26
CA ARG A 54 -7.44 -12.99 -9.99
C ARG A 54 -7.04 -12.22 -8.74
N ARG A 55 -6.98 -10.90 -8.84
CA ARG A 55 -6.61 -10.01 -7.75
C ARG A 55 -7.68 -8.96 -7.52
N THR A 56 -7.84 -8.56 -6.28
CA THR A 56 -8.82 -7.54 -5.89
C THR A 56 -8.11 -6.21 -5.68
N PRO A 57 -8.49 -5.14 -6.42
CA PRO A 57 -7.96 -3.80 -6.15
C PRO A 57 -8.57 -3.23 -4.87
N ILE A 58 -7.72 -2.66 -4.03
CA ILE A 58 -8.10 -2.02 -2.78
C ILE A 58 -7.45 -0.65 -2.72
N LEU A 59 -8.24 0.38 -2.37
CA LEU A 59 -7.69 1.71 -2.13
C LEU A 59 -6.82 1.70 -0.87
N ALA A 60 -5.64 2.25 -0.98
CA ALA A 60 -4.68 2.39 0.10
C ALA A 60 -4.41 3.88 0.34
N ILE A 61 -5.18 4.48 1.22
CA ILE A 61 -5.17 5.92 1.52
C ILE A 61 -4.26 6.28 2.69
N GLY A 62 -3.87 5.31 3.49
CA GLY A 62 -3.00 5.47 4.66
C GLY A 62 -1.76 4.59 4.57
N SER A 63 -1.52 3.77 5.59
CA SER A 63 -0.31 2.96 5.71
C SER A 63 -0.23 1.75 4.76
N ASN A 64 -1.35 1.29 4.22
CA ASN A 64 -1.39 0.05 3.43
C ASN A 64 -0.68 0.13 2.07
N ARG A 65 -0.24 1.31 1.65
CA ARG A 65 0.63 1.51 0.48
C ARG A 65 2.12 1.40 0.83
N ALA A 66 2.46 1.48 2.11
CA ALA A 66 3.84 1.55 2.54
C ALA A 66 4.49 0.16 2.55
N PRO A 67 5.65 -0.03 1.90
CA PRO A 67 6.36 -1.31 1.90
C PRO A 67 6.62 -1.86 3.30
N ALA A 68 6.92 -1.01 4.27
CA ALA A 68 7.13 -1.41 5.66
C ALA A 68 5.87 -2.01 6.30
N GLN A 69 4.69 -1.47 5.97
CA GLN A 69 3.43 -1.99 6.50
C GLN A 69 3.04 -3.30 5.82
N LEU A 70 3.27 -3.42 4.51
CA LEU A 70 3.04 -4.67 3.78
C LEU A 70 3.93 -5.78 4.33
N ALA A 71 5.19 -5.48 4.63
CA ALA A 71 6.11 -6.43 5.24
C ALA A 71 5.61 -6.98 6.59
N ARG A 72 5.00 -6.14 7.42
CA ARG A 72 4.39 -6.58 8.69
C ARG A 72 3.14 -7.42 8.47
N LYS A 73 2.24 -6.97 7.60
CA LYS A 73 0.95 -7.63 7.38
C LYS A 73 1.07 -8.99 6.71
N PHE A 74 2.03 -9.14 5.81
CA PHE A 74 2.17 -10.34 4.98
C PHE A 74 3.40 -11.18 5.32
N ALA A 75 4.00 -10.96 6.49
CA ALA A 75 5.19 -11.67 6.94
C ALA A 75 5.03 -13.20 6.93
N ASP A 76 3.86 -13.68 7.32
CA ASP A 76 3.58 -15.12 7.48
C ASP A 76 2.78 -15.71 6.29
N PHE A 77 2.62 -14.95 5.21
CA PHE A 77 1.92 -15.45 4.04
C PHE A 77 2.82 -16.38 3.21
N PRO A 78 2.22 -17.35 2.50
CA PRO A 78 2.97 -18.22 1.59
C PRO A 78 3.76 -17.43 0.54
N LYS A 79 4.98 -17.87 0.27
CA LYS A 79 5.85 -17.23 -0.73
C LYS A 79 5.73 -17.93 -2.10
N PRO A 80 5.81 -17.18 -3.20
CA PRO A 80 5.99 -15.73 -3.25
C PRO A 80 4.71 -14.98 -2.90
N CYS A 81 4.80 -14.00 -2.00
CA CYS A 81 3.72 -13.06 -1.73
C CYS A 81 4.00 -11.76 -2.48
N ALA A 82 3.31 -11.54 -3.58
CA ALA A 82 3.51 -10.40 -4.46
C ALA A 82 2.25 -9.54 -4.55
N ILE A 83 2.41 -8.23 -4.33
CA ILE A 83 1.33 -7.25 -4.35
C ILE A 83 1.69 -6.14 -5.30
N VAL A 84 0.82 -5.84 -6.27
CA VAL A 84 0.98 -4.67 -7.13
C VAL A 84 0.53 -3.44 -6.37
N VAL A 85 1.36 -2.41 -6.34
CA VAL A 85 1.09 -1.13 -5.68
C VAL A 85 1.26 -0.02 -6.71
N ALA A 86 0.21 0.74 -6.97
CA ALA A 86 0.23 1.78 -7.97
C ALA A 86 -0.47 3.05 -7.49
N LYS A 87 0.04 4.20 -7.94
CA LYS A 87 -0.63 5.49 -7.74
C LYS A 87 -1.95 5.53 -8.48
N ALA A 88 -2.93 6.16 -7.85
CA ALA A 88 -4.26 6.38 -8.41
C ALA A 88 -4.75 7.79 -8.04
N ARG A 89 -5.78 8.24 -8.75
CA ARG A 89 -6.47 9.50 -8.45
C ARG A 89 -7.91 9.22 -8.10
N LEU A 90 -8.39 9.87 -7.07
CA LEU A 90 -9.77 9.73 -6.61
C LEU A 90 -10.48 11.07 -6.72
N GLN A 91 -11.58 11.08 -7.46
CA GLN A 91 -12.41 12.26 -7.65
C GLN A 91 -13.47 12.40 -6.56
N ASP A 92 -13.78 13.63 -6.19
CA ASP A 92 -14.85 13.99 -5.25
C ASP A 92 -14.66 13.51 -3.82
N PHE A 93 -13.42 13.21 -3.46
CA PHE A 93 -13.02 12.84 -2.10
C PHE A 93 -11.73 13.54 -1.69
N ASP A 94 -11.55 13.66 -0.41
CA ASP A 94 -10.28 14.05 0.19
C ASP A 94 -9.89 13.04 1.27
N VAL A 95 -8.60 12.98 1.54
CA VAL A 95 -8.06 12.15 2.62
C VAL A 95 -7.84 13.04 3.84
N VAL A 96 -8.50 12.71 4.93
CA VAL A 96 -8.48 13.47 6.18
C VAL A 96 -8.10 12.57 7.35
N TYR A 97 -7.82 13.18 8.50
CA TYR A 97 -7.60 12.42 9.73
C TYR A 97 -8.91 11.89 10.28
N GLY A 98 -8.93 10.60 10.58
CA GLY A 98 -10.04 9.96 11.28
C GLY A 98 -9.96 10.17 12.79
N ALA A 99 -11.12 10.16 13.44
CA ALA A 99 -11.22 10.25 14.91
C ALA A 99 -11.07 8.85 15.54
N GLY A 100 -9.89 8.25 15.44
CA GLY A 100 -9.67 6.91 15.96
C GLY A 100 -8.22 6.62 16.29
N ILE A 101 -8.00 5.50 16.95
CA ILE A 101 -6.68 4.98 17.27
C ILE A 101 -6.56 3.59 16.64
N ALA A 102 -5.53 3.39 15.81
CA ALA A 102 -5.24 2.09 15.23
C ALA A 102 -4.80 1.09 16.32
N GLY A 103 -4.93 -0.20 16.04
CA GLY A 103 -4.55 -1.25 16.99
C GLY A 103 -3.10 -1.20 17.46
N TYR A 104 -2.20 -0.58 16.70
CA TYR A 104 -0.81 -0.35 17.07
C TYR A 104 -0.54 1.06 17.66
N GLY A 105 -1.60 1.81 17.99
CA GLY A 105 -1.49 3.08 18.69
C GLY A 105 -1.37 4.35 17.86
N ALA A 106 -1.38 4.26 16.51
CA ALA A 106 -1.38 5.45 15.66
C ALA A 106 -2.69 6.23 15.82
N ILE A 107 -2.57 7.54 15.97
CA ILE A 107 -3.70 8.45 16.17
C ILE A 107 -4.02 9.16 14.87
N GLY A 108 -5.31 9.36 14.61
CA GLY A 108 -5.77 10.13 13.47
C GLY A 108 -5.53 9.43 12.13
N GLY A 109 -5.75 8.13 12.07
CA GLY A 109 -5.61 7.35 10.85
C GLY A 109 -6.35 7.97 9.66
N ALA A 110 -5.81 7.79 8.45
CA ALA A 110 -6.40 8.35 7.23
C ALA A 110 -7.80 7.79 6.96
N THR A 111 -8.71 8.63 6.55
CA THR A 111 -10.06 8.28 6.12
C THR A 111 -10.48 9.10 4.91
N LEU A 112 -11.45 8.62 4.16
CA LEU A 112 -12.02 9.37 3.03
C LEU A 112 -13.20 10.21 3.49
N ALA A 113 -13.23 11.46 3.05
CA ALA A 113 -14.36 12.36 3.23
C ALA A 113 -14.89 12.80 1.85
N PRO A 114 -16.21 12.75 1.60
CA PRO A 114 -16.78 13.31 0.40
C PRO A 114 -16.43 14.80 0.27
N CYS A 115 -15.90 15.20 -0.88
CA CYS A 115 -15.51 16.57 -1.14
C CYS A 115 -15.68 16.86 -2.65
N PRO A 116 -16.88 17.26 -3.10
CA PRO A 116 -17.17 17.48 -4.51
C PRO A 116 -16.19 18.46 -5.16
N GLY A 117 -15.67 18.11 -6.34
CA GLY A 117 -14.73 18.90 -7.10
C GLY A 117 -13.26 18.76 -6.70
N VAL A 118 -12.96 18.04 -5.62
CA VAL A 118 -11.57 17.76 -5.19
C VAL A 118 -11.08 16.48 -5.84
N GLU A 119 -9.84 16.48 -6.27
CA GLU A 119 -9.11 15.30 -6.69
C GLU A 119 -7.93 15.07 -5.74
N VAL A 120 -7.78 13.86 -5.26
CA VAL A 120 -6.67 13.49 -4.37
C VAL A 120 -5.87 12.33 -4.94
N GLU A 121 -4.55 12.39 -4.80
CA GLU A 121 -3.67 11.26 -5.12
C GLU A 121 -3.75 10.23 -3.99
N VAL A 122 -4.01 9.00 -4.37
CA VAL A 122 -4.06 7.84 -3.48
C VAL A 122 -3.23 6.70 -4.08
N TRP A 123 -3.22 5.57 -3.43
CA TRP A 123 -2.62 4.35 -3.94
C TRP A 123 -3.67 3.25 -4.04
N ALA A 124 -3.43 2.31 -4.92
CA ALA A 124 -4.21 1.08 -5.00
C ALA A 124 -3.26 -0.11 -4.87
N THR A 125 -3.73 -1.13 -4.15
CA THR A 125 -3.02 -2.40 -4.01
C THR A 125 -3.88 -3.52 -4.59
N TRP A 126 -3.28 -4.44 -5.29
CA TRP A 126 -3.96 -5.63 -5.84
C TRP A 126 -3.52 -6.86 -5.06
N LEU A 127 -4.44 -7.36 -4.26
CA LEU A 127 -4.26 -8.52 -3.39
C LEU A 127 -4.78 -9.81 -4.02
#